data_a8ee13ca05c66e171fef37d7c31b4184
#
_entry.id   a8ee13ca05c66e171fef37d7c31b4184
#
_cell.length_a   1.000
_cell.length_b   1.000
_cell.length_c   1.000
_cell.angle_alpha   90.00
_cell.angle_beta   90.00
_cell.angle_gamma   90.00
#
_symmetry.space_group_name_H-M   'P 1'
#
loop_
_entity.id
_entity.type
_entity.pdbx_description
1 polymer ?
#
loop_
_entity_poly.entity_id
_entity_poly.type
_entity_poly.pdbx_seq_one_letter_code
_entity_poly.pdbx_strand_id
1 'polypeptide(L)'
;VTDLRNQASSGYKSRSYAGIADSTQRLLNLEGEYTRSEQYLRNTTQSKLRLQSMETAVDSMITIGSNMKSLLIQATSADQGDDVNIKAQSRQAMEQIANLLNTTLDGRYLFAGGRSEDAAVNLDKMYAPDNYMSDTDNILTDTTTLASLGINTGQLQITSTDIDGNSVTTTVNYDATTDDIGDVMDAINSVTTNGAIASLRGLGGEGDPRLNIENVGNGTITITETGGGDFLQTLGMEKIPNPREDAGYYEGDQQVLEARVDEDYSVNYGVLGDNPAFQKLIQGLGIAAGTEDRDALNAALGFIKDAINDLPNVQGKIGLDIANIERFEARHEDFKVFAAQAISDIETVDVPMTLAELSQYETALQASFISISRASELSLANYLR
;
A
#
# COMPACT_ATOMS: atom_id res chain seq x y z
N VAL A 1 24.23 -51.63 -28.86
CA VAL A 1 25.18 -51.71 -27.75
C VAL A 1 25.76 -50.30 -27.41
N THR A 2 26.20 -49.54 -28.43
CA THR A 2 26.74 -48.18 -28.20
C THR A 2 25.71 -47.25 -27.58
N ASP A 3 24.48 -47.30 -28.07
CA ASP A 3 23.39 -46.44 -27.55
C ASP A 3 23.00 -46.83 -26.12
N LEU A 4 22.91 -48.13 -25.81
CA LEU A 4 22.66 -48.62 -24.46
C LEU A 4 23.78 -48.20 -23.46
N ARG A 5 25.04 -48.25 -23.92
CA ARG A 5 26.15 -47.72 -23.11
C ARG A 5 26.05 -46.26 -22.83
N ASN A 6 25.68 -45.46 -23.84
CA ASN A 6 25.48 -44.03 -23.68
C ASN A 6 24.27 -43.71 -22.74
N GLN A 7 23.21 -44.47 -22.89
CA GLN A 7 22.02 -44.34 -22.01
C GLN A 7 22.34 -44.74 -20.57
N ALA A 8 23.02 -45.87 -20.36
CA ALA A 8 23.40 -46.33 -19.05
C ALA A 8 24.41 -45.36 -18.34
N SER A 9 25.27 -44.71 -19.14
CA SER A 9 26.26 -43.75 -18.57
C SER A 9 25.72 -42.37 -18.32
N SER A 10 24.74 -41.90 -19.10
CA SER A 10 24.14 -40.58 -19.03
C SER A 10 22.85 -40.53 -18.18
N GLY A 11 22.18 -41.68 -18.07
CA GLY A 11 20.81 -41.73 -17.50
C GLY A 11 19.69 -41.22 -18.41
N TYR A 12 20.04 -40.73 -19.61
CA TYR A 12 19.06 -40.18 -20.58
C TYR A 12 18.83 -41.14 -21.76
N LYS A 13 17.59 -41.17 -22.25
CA LYS A 13 17.23 -41.95 -23.45
C LYS A 13 17.98 -41.49 -24.69
N SER A 14 18.17 -40.17 -24.82
CA SER A 14 18.95 -39.54 -25.88
C SER A 14 19.53 -38.22 -25.45
N ARG A 15 20.64 -37.82 -26.10
CA ARG A 15 21.26 -36.47 -25.93
C ARG A 15 20.71 -35.45 -26.91
N SER A 16 19.76 -35.84 -27.78
CA SER A 16 19.15 -34.95 -28.75
C SER A 16 17.68 -35.29 -28.92
N TYR A 17 16.88 -34.32 -29.26
CA TYR A 17 15.45 -34.49 -29.53
C TYR A 17 15.16 -35.50 -30.66
N ALA A 18 16.08 -35.66 -31.60
CA ALA A 18 15.93 -36.65 -32.68
C ALA A 18 15.83 -38.08 -32.15
N GLY A 19 16.45 -38.40 -31.02
CA GLY A 19 16.40 -39.74 -30.43
C GLY A 19 15.11 -40.05 -29.64
N ILE A 20 14.28 -39.03 -29.39
CA ILE A 20 12.96 -39.13 -28.73
C ILE A 20 11.87 -38.46 -29.59
N ALA A 21 11.98 -38.54 -30.92
CA ALA A 21 11.17 -37.79 -31.87
C ALA A 21 9.66 -37.87 -31.60
N ASP A 22 9.15 -39.05 -31.24
CA ASP A 22 7.71 -39.26 -30.94
C ASP A 22 7.22 -38.50 -29.71
N SER A 23 8.11 -38.13 -28.79
CA SER A 23 7.77 -37.43 -27.55
C SER A 23 8.28 -35.98 -27.51
N THR A 24 9.04 -35.54 -28.53
CA THR A 24 9.72 -34.23 -28.56
C THR A 24 8.73 -33.06 -28.41
N GLN A 25 7.59 -33.12 -29.15
CA GLN A 25 6.59 -32.04 -29.06
C GLN A 25 5.99 -31.92 -27.65
N ARG A 26 5.70 -33.05 -27.01
CA ARG A 26 5.18 -33.12 -25.66
C ARG A 26 6.22 -32.63 -24.64
N LEU A 27 7.48 -33.00 -24.81
CA LEU A 27 8.58 -32.56 -23.94
C LEU A 27 8.72 -31.05 -24.02
N LEU A 28 8.84 -30.46 -25.21
CA LEU A 28 8.99 -29.00 -25.38
C LEU A 28 7.79 -28.21 -24.79
N ASN A 29 6.57 -28.74 -24.94
CA ASN A 29 5.40 -28.14 -24.33
C ASN A 29 5.49 -28.16 -22.79
N LEU A 30 5.86 -29.30 -22.19
CA LEU A 30 6.00 -29.46 -20.73
C LEU A 30 7.13 -28.57 -20.18
N GLU A 31 8.29 -28.51 -20.84
CA GLU A 31 9.38 -27.61 -20.48
C GLU A 31 8.98 -26.13 -20.53
N GLY A 32 8.23 -25.76 -21.59
CA GLY A 32 7.70 -24.42 -21.74
C GLY A 32 6.72 -24.04 -20.62
N GLU A 33 5.79 -24.96 -20.29
CA GLU A 33 4.83 -24.75 -19.21
C GLU A 33 5.49 -24.76 -17.82
N TYR A 34 6.49 -25.63 -17.61
CA TYR A 34 7.29 -25.65 -16.39
C TYR A 34 8.00 -24.31 -16.17
N THR A 35 8.66 -23.78 -17.20
CA THR A 35 9.35 -22.50 -17.13
C THR A 35 8.37 -21.34 -16.87
N ARG A 36 7.19 -21.36 -17.50
CA ARG A 36 6.14 -20.35 -17.24
C ARG A 36 5.64 -20.43 -15.80
N SER A 37 5.40 -21.62 -15.28
CA SER A 37 4.99 -21.81 -13.87
C SER A 37 6.03 -21.29 -12.90
N GLU A 38 7.32 -21.47 -13.18
CA GLU A 38 8.39 -20.87 -12.38
C GLU A 38 8.35 -19.33 -12.38
N GLN A 39 8.03 -18.73 -13.52
CA GLN A 39 7.90 -17.28 -13.63
C GLN A 39 6.70 -16.77 -12.84
N TYR A 40 5.56 -17.45 -12.91
CA TYR A 40 4.38 -17.10 -12.11
C TYR A 40 4.64 -17.26 -10.63
N LEU A 41 5.31 -18.32 -10.19
CA LEU A 41 5.71 -18.49 -8.80
C LEU A 41 6.60 -17.34 -8.29
N ARG A 42 7.56 -16.89 -9.08
CA ARG A 42 8.37 -15.71 -8.69
C ARG A 42 7.52 -14.46 -8.53
N ASN A 43 6.59 -14.23 -9.46
CA ASN A 43 5.70 -13.06 -9.42
C ASN A 43 4.75 -13.11 -8.21
N THR A 44 4.14 -14.26 -7.94
CA THR A 44 3.22 -14.45 -6.81
C THR A 44 3.95 -14.33 -5.47
N THR A 45 5.12 -14.92 -5.33
CA THR A 45 5.95 -14.80 -4.13
C THR A 45 6.31 -13.34 -3.83
N GLN A 46 6.71 -12.57 -4.86
CA GLN A 46 7.01 -11.15 -4.68
C GLN A 46 5.77 -10.34 -4.28
N SER A 47 4.63 -10.61 -4.90
CA SER A 47 3.37 -9.92 -4.58
C SER A 47 2.88 -10.27 -3.17
N LYS A 48 3.05 -11.51 -2.75
CA LYS A 48 2.73 -11.97 -1.39
C LYS A 48 3.59 -11.26 -0.33
N LEU A 49 4.90 -11.14 -0.56
CA LEU A 49 5.78 -10.39 0.35
C LEU A 49 5.36 -8.92 0.49
N ARG A 50 4.94 -8.29 -0.59
CA ARG A 50 4.39 -6.92 -0.55
C ARG A 50 3.13 -6.84 0.28
N LEU A 51 2.19 -7.75 0.07
CA LEU A 51 0.94 -7.81 0.84
C LEU A 51 1.19 -8.05 2.33
N GLN A 52 2.10 -8.96 2.69
CA GLN A 52 2.47 -9.21 4.09
C GLN A 52 3.09 -7.97 4.75
N SER A 53 3.90 -7.22 4.00
CA SER A 53 4.44 -5.95 4.49
C SER A 53 3.35 -4.89 4.68
N MET A 54 2.37 -4.80 3.76
CA MET A 54 1.19 -3.93 3.92
C MET A 54 0.34 -4.35 5.12
N GLU A 55 0.09 -5.65 5.31
CA GLU A 55 -0.66 -6.18 6.45
C GLU A 55 -0.02 -5.78 7.78
N THR A 56 1.31 -5.93 7.89
CA THR A 56 2.07 -5.51 9.06
C THR A 56 1.96 -4.00 9.33
N ALA A 57 2.00 -3.20 8.26
CA ALA A 57 1.83 -1.75 8.39
C ALA A 57 0.43 -1.40 8.88
N VAL A 58 -0.62 -2.01 8.32
CA VAL A 58 -2.02 -1.78 8.76
C VAL A 58 -2.23 -2.23 10.20
N ASP A 59 -1.68 -3.36 10.62
CA ASP A 59 -1.74 -3.82 12.01
C ASP A 59 -1.11 -2.81 12.99
N SER A 60 0.04 -2.25 12.59
CA SER A 60 0.69 -1.17 13.33
C SER A 60 -0.17 0.10 13.41
N MET A 61 -0.87 0.47 12.33
CA MET A 61 -1.81 1.60 12.31
C MET A 61 -2.99 1.38 13.25
N ILE A 62 -3.54 0.17 13.31
CA ILE A 62 -4.61 -0.21 14.26
C ILE A 62 -4.12 -0.03 15.70
N THR A 63 -2.89 -0.44 15.98
CA THR A 63 -2.28 -0.31 17.30
C THR A 63 -2.09 1.17 17.68
N ILE A 64 -1.55 1.99 16.77
CA ILE A 64 -1.39 3.44 16.97
C ILE A 64 -2.75 4.10 17.21
N GLY A 65 -3.75 3.80 16.38
CA GLY A 65 -5.11 4.32 16.53
C GLY A 65 -5.72 3.95 17.88
N SER A 66 -5.55 2.70 18.32
CA SER A 66 -6.07 2.20 19.60
C SER A 66 -5.41 2.90 20.80
N ASN A 67 -4.12 3.15 20.73
CA ASN A 67 -3.39 3.91 21.75
C ASN A 67 -3.87 5.37 21.80
N MET A 68 -4.01 6.02 20.64
CA MET A 68 -4.49 7.40 20.55
C MET A 68 -5.93 7.54 21.02
N LYS A 69 -6.80 6.59 20.69
CA LYS A 69 -8.17 6.53 21.24
C LYS A 69 -8.16 6.51 22.77
N SER A 70 -7.30 5.71 23.38
CA SER A 70 -7.19 5.62 24.85
C SER A 70 -6.72 6.93 25.46
N LEU A 71 -5.74 7.58 24.83
CA LEU A 71 -5.23 8.89 25.27
C LEU A 71 -6.27 10.01 25.12
N LEU A 72 -7.03 10.03 24.04
CA LEU A 72 -8.10 11.00 23.82
C LEU A 72 -9.24 10.83 24.81
N ILE A 73 -9.60 9.59 25.17
CA ILE A 73 -10.59 9.33 26.23
C ILE A 73 -10.11 9.90 27.57
N GLN A 74 -8.82 9.77 27.89
CA GLN A 74 -8.25 10.34 29.12
C GLN A 74 -8.28 11.87 29.07
N ALA A 75 -7.84 12.49 27.96
CA ALA A 75 -7.80 13.94 27.79
C ALA A 75 -9.21 14.58 27.81
N THR A 76 -10.22 13.88 27.30
CA THR A 76 -11.61 14.36 27.31
C THR A 76 -12.36 14.10 28.61
N SER A 77 -11.79 13.32 29.55
CA SER A 77 -12.37 13.04 30.87
C SER A 77 -12.15 14.23 31.84
N ALA A 78 -13.17 14.54 32.66
CA ALA A 78 -13.23 15.77 33.45
C ALA A 78 -12.11 15.96 34.51
N ASP A 79 -11.47 14.85 34.94
CA ASP A 79 -10.58 14.83 36.11
C ASP A 79 -9.07 14.76 35.80
N GLN A 80 -8.66 14.49 34.55
CA GLN A 80 -7.27 14.21 34.20
C GLN A 80 -6.77 14.88 32.91
N GLY A 81 -7.50 15.85 32.35
CA GLY A 81 -7.20 16.46 31.07
C GLY A 81 -5.89 17.26 30.99
N ASP A 82 -5.43 17.81 32.13
CA ASP A 82 -4.29 18.72 32.16
C ASP A 82 -2.91 18.05 32.09
N ASP A 83 -2.82 16.71 32.30
CA ASP A 83 -1.54 15.99 32.36
C ASP A 83 -1.14 15.29 31.05
N VAL A 84 -2.01 15.28 30.03
CA VAL A 84 -1.77 14.52 28.79
C VAL A 84 -1.38 15.47 27.66
N ASN A 85 -0.14 15.41 27.21
CA ASN A 85 0.32 16.19 26.05
C ASN A 85 -0.20 15.55 24.74
N ILE A 86 -1.49 15.76 24.47
CA ILE A 86 -2.19 15.19 23.31
C ILE A 86 -1.59 15.69 21.99
N LYS A 87 -1.25 16.98 21.88
CA LYS A 87 -0.69 17.56 20.66
C LYS A 87 0.61 16.85 20.25
N ALA A 88 1.55 16.70 21.19
CA ALA A 88 2.82 16.05 20.89
C ALA A 88 2.63 14.56 20.55
N GLN A 89 1.78 13.85 21.27
CA GLN A 89 1.47 12.44 21.02
C GLN A 89 0.80 12.24 19.67
N SER A 90 -0.14 13.11 19.29
CA SER A 90 -0.82 13.06 17.99
C SER A 90 0.12 13.35 16.82
N ARG A 91 1.05 14.31 16.99
CA ARG A 91 2.10 14.59 15.99
C ARG A 91 3.01 13.37 15.80
N GLN A 92 3.47 12.78 16.90
CA GLN A 92 4.30 11.56 16.83
C GLN A 92 3.55 10.39 16.17
N ALA A 93 2.27 10.21 16.49
CA ALA A 93 1.43 9.21 15.83
C ALA A 93 1.27 9.48 14.34
N MET A 94 1.07 10.75 13.94
CA MET A 94 0.99 11.14 12.54
C MET A 94 2.27 10.81 11.76
N GLU A 95 3.44 11.15 12.34
CA GLU A 95 4.74 10.78 11.74
C GLU A 95 4.89 9.28 11.58
N GLN A 96 4.46 8.49 12.56
CA GLN A 96 4.48 7.03 12.48
C GLN A 96 3.55 6.52 11.36
N ILE A 97 2.34 7.06 11.24
CA ILE A 97 1.41 6.71 10.15
C ILE A 97 2.00 7.07 8.79
N ALA A 98 2.60 8.26 8.64
CA ALA A 98 3.27 8.66 7.41
C ALA A 98 4.41 7.68 7.04
N ASN A 99 5.23 7.28 8.01
CA ASN A 99 6.29 6.31 7.79
C ASN A 99 5.75 4.93 7.40
N LEU A 100 4.64 4.47 8.01
CA LEU A 100 3.99 3.21 7.67
C LEU A 100 3.39 3.25 6.25
N LEU A 101 2.73 4.34 5.87
CA LEU A 101 2.22 4.52 4.50
C LEU A 101 3.34 4.69 3.46
N ASN A 102 4.51 5.16 3.88
CA ASN A 102 5.71 5.25 3.04
C ASN A 102 6.62 4.01 3.16
N THR A 103 6.08 2.87 3.63
CA THR A 103 6.84 1.61 3.66
C THR A 103 7.24 1.19 2.25
N THR A 104 8.53 0.82 2.10
CA THR A 104 9.09 0.35 0.84
C THR A 104 9.49 -1.12 0.91
N LEU A 105 9.37 -1.82 -0.21
CA LEU A 105 9.95 -3.14 -0.44
C LEU A 105 10.68 -3.13 -1.79
N ASP A 106 11.94 -3.56 -1.80
CA ASP A 106 12.79 -3.50 -3.00
C ASP A 106 12.89 -2.10 -3.62
N GLY A 107 12.89 -1.04 -2.77
CA GLY A 107 12.95 0.35 -3.20
C GLY A 107 11.64 0.92 -3.79
N ARG A 108 10.53 0.19 -3.68
CA ARG A 108 9.21 0.62 -4.17
C ARG A 108 8.25 0.84 -3.03
N TYR A 109 7.58 1.98 -3.04
CA TYR A 109 6.54 2.33 -2.08
C TYR A 109 5.31 1.44 -2.27
N LEU A 110 4.83 0.83 -1.17
CA LEU A 110 3.78 -0.18 -1.24
C LEU A 110 2.38 0.43 -1.42
N PHE A 111 2.14 1.62 -0.86
CA PHE A 111 0.83 2.27 -0.84
C PHE A 111 0.66 3.36 -1.91
N ALA A 112 1.67 3.55 -2.79
CA ALA A 112 1.68 4.62 -3.80
C ALA A 112 0.99 4.25 -5.14
N GLY A 113 0.41 3.06 -5.23
CA GLY A 113 -0.19 2.58 -6.47
C GLY A 113 0.85 2.31 -7.56
N GLY A 114 0.59 2.73 -8.78
CA GLY A 114 1.52 2.58 -9.89
C GLY A 114 2.75 3.48 -9.81
N ARG A 115 2.67 4.61 -9.07
CA ARG A 115 3.80 5.54 -8.80
C ARG A 115 4.72 5.05 -7.69
N SER A 116 5.10 3.79 -7.73
CA SER A 116 5.84 3.13 -6.65
C SER A 116 7.27 3.65 -6.41
N GLU A 117 7.78 4.56 -7.23
CA GLU A 117 9.11 5.20 -7.06
C GLU A 117 9.03 6.48 -6.22
N ASP A 118 7.84 7.07 -6.09
CA ASP A 118 7.58 8.26 -5.31
C ASP A 118 6.94 7.87 -3.95
N ALA A 119 7.16 8.70 -2.92
CA ALA A 119 6.53 8.50 -1.62
C ALA A 119 5.01 8.48 -1.75
N ALA A 120 4.36 7.55 -1.05
CA ALA A 120 2.90 7.42 -1.11
C ALA A 120 2.18 8.62 -0.49
N VAL A 121 2.75 9.19 0.58
CA VAL A 121 2.13 10.30 1.32
C VAL A 121 3.15 11.35 1.69
N ASN A 122 2.68 12.60 1.77
CA ASN A 122 3.44 13.75 2.23
C ASN A 122 2.98 14.15 3.64
N LEU A 123 3.89 14.10 4.61
CA LEU A 123 3.59 14.38 6.01
C LEU A 123 3.08 15.82 6.23
N ASP A 124 3.67 16.81 5.55
CA ASP A 124 3.26 18.21 5.71
C ASP A 124 1.81 18.42 5.27
N LYS A 125 1.40 17.75 4.19
CA LYS A 125 0.02 17.77 3.70
C LYS A 125 -0.95 16.99 4.61
N MET A 126 -0.47 15.99 5.36
CA MET A 126 -1.31 15.25 6.31
C MET A 126 -1.77 16.12 7.49
N TYR A 127 -1.00 17.17 7.83
CA TYR A 127 -1.37 18.12 8.87
C TYR A 127 -2.34 19.21 8.39
N ALA A 128 -2.53 19.37 7.10
CA ALA A 128 -3.40 20.41 6.53
C ALA A 128 -4.86 19.93 6.47
N PRO A 129 -5.75 20.42 7.36
CA PRO A 129 -7.20 20.23 7.21
C PRO A 129 -7.74 21.06 6.05
N ASP A 130 -9.00 20.87 5.65
CA ASP A 130 -9.71 21.86 4.81
C ASP A 130 -9.77 23.17 5.59
N ASN A 131 -8.91 24.07 5.23
CA ASN A 131 -8.73 25.29 5.97
C ASN A 131 -8.48 26.48 5.05
N TYR A 132 -8.73 27.64 5.62
CA TYR A 132 -8.22 28.91 5.13
C TYR A 132 -7.05 29.30 6.02
N MET A 133 -5.90 29.50 5.44
CA MET A 133 -4.69 29.92 6.17
C MET A 133 -4.24 31.28 5.63
N SER A 134 -3.90 32.17 6.54
CA SER A 134 -3.34 33.47 6.15
C SER A 134 -1.95 33.30 5.56
N ASP A 135 -1.69 34.04 4.50
CA ASP A 135 -0.35 34.19 3.89
C ASP A 135 0.05 35.67 3.92
N THR A 136 0.37 36.15 5.10
CA THR A 136 0.81 37.53 5.33
C THR A 136 2.21 37.54 5.92
N ASP A 137 3.01 38.55 5.57
CA ASP A 137 4.33 38.79 6.12
C ASP A 137 4.25 39.34 7.58
N ASN A 138 3.04 39.64 8.08
CA ASN A 138 2.84 40.13 9.42
C ASN A 138 2.80 39.00 10.43
N ILE A 139 3.51 39.13 11.53
CA ILE A 139 3.40 38.26 12.70
C ILE A 139 2.04 38.51 13.34
N LEU A 140 1.15 37.51 13.26
CA LEU A 140 -0.18 37.59 13.87
C LEU A 140 -0.13 37.14 15.34
N THR A 141 -0.75 37.92 16.20
CA THR A 141 -1.01 37.57 17.61
C THR A 141 -2.47 37.79 17.92
N ASP A 142 -2.97 37.21 19.00
CA ASP A 142 -4.37 37.42 19.45
C ASP A 142 -4.70 38.91 19.56
N THR A 143 -3.75 39.74 19.98
CA THR A 143 -3.91 41.18 20.17
C THR A 143 -3.54 42.02 18.95
N THR A 144 -3.31 41.40 17.78
CA THR A 144 -3.07 42.15 16.55
C THR A 144 -4.36 42.77 16.06
N THR A 145 -4.46 44.13 16.15
CA THR A 145 -5.68 44.86 15.80
C THR A 145 -5.94 44.85 14.30
N LEU A 146 -7.20 44.71 13.88
CA LEU A 146 -7.60 44.75 12.47
C LEU A 146 -7.22 46.07 11.80
N ALA A 147 -7.30 47.17 12.54
CA ALA A 147 -6.87 48.49 12.07
C ALA A 147 -5.38 48.53 11.70
N SER A 148 -4.50 47.86 12.48
CA SER A 148 -3.05 47.80 12.19
C SER A 148 -2.72 47.01 10.92
N LEU A 149 -3.59 46.09 10.53
CA LEU A 149 -3.48 45.31 9.33
C LEU A 149 -4.11 45.99 8.09
N GLY A 150 -4.82 47.09 8.32
CA GLY A 150 -5.53 47.83 7.27
C GLY A 150 -6.84 47.17 6.83
N ILE A 151 -7.38 46.28 7.64
CA ILE A 151 -8.63 45.55 7.35
C ILE A 151 -9.82 46.51 7.56
N ASN A 152 -10.79 46.42 6.65
CA ASN A 152 -12.04 47.22 6.77
C ASN A 152 -13.14 46.41 7.49
N THR A 153 -13.99 47.09 8.23
CA THR A 153 -15.16 46.49 8.90
C THR A 153 -16.03 45.72 7.93
N GLY A 154 -16.41 44.51 8.31
CA GLY A 154 -17.17 43.63 7.44
C GLY A 154 -17.77 42.41 8.14
N GLN A 155 -18.10 41.42 7.36
CA GLN A 155 -18.69 40.16 7.83
C GLN A 155 -18.05 38.98 7.10
N LEU A 156 -17.72 37.95 7.84
CA LEU A 156 -17.35 36.64 7.31
C LEU A 156 -18.58 35.74 7.32
N GLN A 157 -18.93 35.22 6.17
CA GLN A 157 -19.97 34.20 6.04
C GLN A 157 -19.25 32.84 5.90
N ILE A 158 -19.36 32.03 6.92
CA ILE A 158 -18.71 30.72 7.01
C ILE A 158 -19.76 29.65 6.78
N THR A 159 -19.65 28.91 5.68
CA THR A 159 -20.49 27.77 5.38
C THR A 159 -19.69 26.49 5.57
N SER A 160 -20.11 25.68 6.52
CA SER A 160 -19.60 24.36 6.78
C SER A 160 -20.59 23.32 6.27
N THR A 161 -20.14 22.38 5.48
CA THR A 161 -20.96 21.27 4.98
C THR A 161 -20.40 19.98 5.58
N ASP A 162 -21.26 19.19 6.22
CA ASP A 162 -20.85 17.89 6.78
C ASP A 162 -20.73 16.81 5.68
N ILE A 163 -20.27 15.62 6.08
CA ILE A 163 -20.11 14.47 5.17
C ILE A 163 -21.43 14.01 4.55
N ASP A 164 -22.56 14.25 5.23
CA ASP A 164 -23.90 13.88 4.76
C ASP A 164 -24.48 14.94 3.81
N GLY A 165 -23.73 16.02 3.55
CA GLY A 165 -24.13 17.13 2.68
C GLY A 165 -25.03 18.20 3.34
N ASN A 166 -25.19 18.14 4.68
CA ASN A 166 -25.91 19.18 5.40
C ASN A 166 -25.04 20.41 5.57
N SER A 167 -25.52 21.57 5.17
CA SER A 167 -24.75 22.81 5.26
C SER A 167 -25.30 23.72 6.35
N VAL A 168 -24.41 24.25 7.16
CA VAL A 168 -24.69 25.30 8.15
C VAL A 168 -23.93 26.54 7.76
N THR A 169 -24.58 27.65 7.63
CA THR A 169 -23.96 28.94 7.34
C THR A 169 -24.08 29.86 8.56
N THR A 170 -22.95 30.40 8.99
CA THR A 170 -22.83 31.34 10.09
C THR A 170 -22.22 32.64 9.61
N THR A 171 -22.73 33.76 10.14
CA THR A 171 -22.19 35.09 9.86
C THR A 171 -21.47 35.60 11.10
N VAL A 172 -20.18 35.91 10.96
CA VAL A 172 -19.34 36.53 11.97
C VAL A 172 -19.10 37.99 11.57
N ASN A 173 -19.51 38.91 12.43
CA ASN A 173 -19.29 40.33 12.21
C ASN A 173 -17.95 40.72 12.87
N TYR A 174 -17.21 41.62 12.24
CA TYR A 174 -16.00 42.22 12.81
C TYR A 174 -15.95 43.71 12.54
N ASP A 175 -15.46 44.44 13.51
CA ASP A 175 -15.31 45.91 13.43
C ASP A 175 -13.77 46.25 13.45
N ALA A 176 -13.34 46.79 12.33
CA ALA A 176 -11.90 47.13 12.16
C ALA A 176 -11.39 48.16 13.18
N THR A 177 -12.27 48.90 13.82
CA THR A 177 -11.88 49.96 14.76
C THR A 177 -11.71 49.47 16.19
N THR A 178 -12.35 48.36 16.54
CA THR A 178 -12.40 47.88 17.93
C THR A 178 -11.80 46.48 18.08
N ASP A 179 -11.87 45.65 17.03
CA ASP A 179 -11.56 44.24 17.15
C ASP A 179 -10.10 43.91 16.77
N ASP A 180 -9.59 42.89 17.39
CA ASP A 180 -8.33 42.24 17.04
C ASP A 180 -8.55 40.82 16.47
N ILE A 181 -7.45 40.15 16.14
CA ILE A 181 -7.49 38.79 15.61
C ILE A 181 -8.10 37.81 16.62
N GLY A 182 -7.85 38.00 17.92
CA GLY A 182 -8.43 37.20 19.00
C GLY A 182 -9.95 37.32 19.05
N ASP A 183 -10.48 38.56 18.94
CA ASP A 183 -11.93 38.79 18.92
C ASP A 183 -12.61 38.09 17.76
N VAL A 184 -11.99 38.12 16.58
CA VAL A 184 -12.53 37.38 15.38
C VAL A 184 -12.45 35.89 15.59
N MET A 185 -11.36 35.37 16.15
CA MET A 185 -11.25 33.94 16.46
C MET A 185 -12.29 33.51 17.49
N ASP A 186 -12.47 34.28 18.56
CA ASP A 186 -13.48 34.00 19.59
C ASP A 186 -14.89 34.05 19.02
N ALA A 187 -15.16 35.00 18.14
CA ALA A 187 -16.46 35.09 17.45
C ALA A 187 -16.73 33.86 16.55
N ILE A 188 -15.72 33.36 15.83
CA ILE A 188 -15.81 32.14 15.04
C ILE A 188 -16.02 30.93 15.96
N ASN A 189 -15.22 30.82 17.02
CA ASN A 189 -15.21 29.67 17.93
C ASN A 189 -16.45 29.61 18.83
N SER A 190 -17.08 30.76 19.11
CA SER A 190 -18.32 30.82 19.91
C SER A 190 -19.51 30.17 19.24
N VAL A 191 -19.48 30.02 17.91
CA VAL A 191 -20.57 29.41 17.16
C VAL A 191 -20.28 27.91 16.94
N THR A 192 -20.40 27.13 17.99
CA THR A 192 -20.06 25.70 18.04
C THR A 192 -20.87 24.82 17.07
N THR A 193 -21.96 25.33 16.51
CA THR A 193 -22.83 24.57 15.57
C THR A 193 -22.37 24.63 14.12
N ASN A 194 -21.40 25.48 13.79
CA ASN A 194 -20.98 25.68 12.40
C ASN A 194 -19.83 24.81 11.94
N GLY A 195 -19.26 24.00 12.82
CA GLY A 195 -18.17 23.09 12.49
C GLY A 195 -16.86 23.78 12.06
N ALA A 196 -16.70 25.08 12.30
CA ALA A 196 -15.48 25.84 12.02
C ALA A 196 -14.76 26.19 13.31
N ILE A 197 -13.43 26.09 13.31
CA ILE A 197 -12.55 26.55 14.39
C ILE A 197 -11.48 27.47 13.82
N ALA A 198 -11.27 28.61 14.47
CA ALA A 198 -10.17 29.53 14.18
C ALA A 198 -9.06 29.37 15.22
N SER A 199 -7.80 29.40 14.79
CA SER A 199 -6.63 29.30 15.66
C SER A 199 -5.41 29.96 15.03
N LEU A 200 -4.47 30.43 15.85
CA LEU A 200 -3.15 30.84 15.37
C LEU A 200 -2.21 29.62 15.36
N ARG A 201 -1.64 29.30 14.21
CA ARG A 201 -0.72 28.16 14.04
C ARG A 201 0.62 28.60 13.46
N GLY A 202 1.72 28.17 14.09
CA GLY A 202 3.04 28.19 13.47
C GLY A 202 3.18 26.99 12.52
N LEU A 203 3.68 27.20 11.33
CA LEU A 203 4.07 26.10 10.42
C LEU A 203 5.32 25.42 10.98
N GLY A 204 5.17 24.22 11.51
CA GLY A 204 6.18 23.21 11.86
C GLY A 204 7.60 23.68 12.19
N GLY A 205 7.81 24.24 13.39
CA GLY A 205 9.07 24.84 13.80
C GLY A 205 8.88 26.34 14.06
N GLU A 206 9.85 27.02 14.59
CA GLU A 206 9.80 28.45 14.97
C GLU A 206 9.42 29.40 13.80
N GLY A 207 8.19 29.22 13.24
CA GLY A 207 7.64 30.09 12.20
C GLY A 207 6.61 31.04 12.79
N ASP A 208 6.40 32.15 12.08
CA ASP A 208 5.43 33.17 12.46
C ASP A 208 4.02 32.58 12.52
N PRO A 209 3.26 32.82 13.60
CA PRO A 209 1.91 32.28 13.72
C PRO A 209 1.00 32.84 12.62
N ARG A 210 0.29 31.96 11.95
CA ARG A 210 -0.69 32.27 10.89
C ARG A 210 -2.11 32.01 11.40
N LEU A 211 -3.05 32.83 10.99
CA LEU A 211 -4.45 32.56 11.26
C LEU A 211 -4.91 31.38 10.39
N ASN A 212 -5.47 30.37 11.04
CA ASN A 212 -6.03 29.19 10.42
C ASN A 212 -7.51 29.07 10.82
N ILE A 213 -8.38 28.92 9.83
CA ILE A 213 -9.82 28.64 10.03
C ILE A 213 -10.09 27.30 9.36
N GLU A 214 -10.38 26.28 10.16
CA GLU A 214 -10.54 24.92 9.70
C GLU A 214 -11.94 24.37 9.98
N ASN A 215 -12.37 23.40 9.17
CA ASN A 215 -13.57 22.61 9.46
C ASN A 215 -13.24 21.54 10.51
N VAL A 216 -13.98 21.51 11.61
CA VAL A 216 -13.86 20.47 12.66
C VAL A 216 -14.56 19.18 12.25
N GLY A 217 -15.49 19.26 11.30
CA GLY A 217 -16.20 18.12 10.75
C GLY A 217 -15.47 17.47 9.56
N ASN A 218 -16.01 16.37 9.06
CA ASN A 218 -15.54 15.67 7.86
C ASN A 218 -15.98 16.33 6.54
N GLY A 219 -16.45 17.56 6.61
CA GLY A 219 -17.01 18.23 5.47
C GLY A 219 -16.10 19.32 4.91
N THR A 220 -16.66 20.13 4.04
CA THR A 220 -16.01 21.28 3.42
C THR A 220 -16.31 22.56 4.18
N ILE A 221 -15.36 23.50 4.16
CA ILE A 221 -15.58 24.87 4.63
C ILE A 221 -15.48 25.83 3.45
N THR A 222 -16.40 26.76 3.39
CA THR A 222 -16.34 27.89 2.45
C THR A 222 -16.53 29.18 3.23
N ILE A 223 -15.56 30.08 3.12
CA ILE A 223 -15.61 31.39 3.73
C ILE A 223 -15.74 32.41 2.63
N THR A 224 -16.76 33.25 2.74
CA THR A 224 -16.98 34.39 1.85
C THR A 224 -17.11 35.66 2.64
N GLU A 225 -16.68 36.74 2.05
CA GLU A 225 -16.72 38.06 2.69
C GLU A 225 -17.90 38.87 2.18
N THR A 226 -18.57 39.54 3.09
CA THR A 226 -19.75 40.40 2.81
C THR A 226 -19.64 41.69 3.60
N GLY A 227 -20.51 42.64 3.32
CA GLY A 227 -20.57 43.89 4.08
C GLY A 227 -19.43 44.88 3.80
N GLY A 228 -18.65 44.70 2.74
CA GLY A 228 -17.57 45.62 2.36
C GLY A 228 -16.24 45.37 3.06
N GLY A 229 -16.13 44.26 3.79
CA GLY A 229 -14.89 43.84 4.42
C GLY A 229 -13.87 43.33 3.41
N ASP A 230 -12.60 43.23 3.83
CA ASP A 230 -11.48 42.76 3.04
C ASP A 230 -10.51 41.90 3.88
N PHE A 231 -11.03 41.25 4.91
CA PHE A 231 -10.30 40.42 5.87
C PHE A 231 -9.55 39.26 5.16
N LEU A 232 -10.26 38.53 4.29
CA LEU A 232 -9.66 37.40 3.58
C LEU A 232 -8.58 37.86 2.60
N GLN A 233 -8.84 38.97 1.88
CA GLN A 233 -7.91 39.52 0.91
C GLN A 233 -6.67 40.11 1.59
N THR A 234 -6.85 40.87 2.66
CA THR A 234 -5.76 41.56 3.36
C THR A 234 -4.83 40.58 4.09
N LEU A 235 -5.39 39.49 4.62
CA LEU A 235 -4.61 38.43 5.25
C LEU A 235 -4.09 37.39 4.25
N GLY A 236 -4.37 37.54 2.96
CA GLY A 236 -4.00 36.56 1.96
C GLY A 236 -4.56 35.16 2.26
N MET A 237 -5.78 35.10 2.80
CA MET A 237 -6.38 33.82 3.20
C MET A 237 -6.78 33.02 1.97
N GLU A 238 -5.96 32.05 1.62
CA GLU A 238 -6.27 31.11 0.56
C GLU A 238 -6.92 29.86 1.14
N LYS A 239 -7.91 29.36 0.41
CA LYS A 239 -8.48 28.05 0.70
C LYS A 239 -7.41 27.00 0.34
N ILE A 240 -6.93 26.30 1.33
CA ILE A 240 -6.11 25.12 1.12
C ILE A 240 -7.09 23.98 0.82
N PRO A 241 -7.08 23.41 -0.41
CA PRO A 241 -7.97 22.31 -0.76
C PRO A 241 -7.90 21.22 0.29
N ASN A 242 -9.08 20.70 0.67
CA ASN A 242 -9.15 19.62 1.64
C ASN A 242 -8.33 18.42 1.15
N PRO A 243 -7.23 18.09 1.81
CA PRO A 243 -6.50 16.85 1.48
C PRO A 243 -7.38 15.61 1.61
N ARG A 244 -8.56 15.74 2.23
CA ARG A 244 -9.48 14.66 2.54
C ARG A 244 -10.47 14.36 1.42
N GLU A 245 -10.98 15.37 0.71
CA GLU A 245 -11.87 15.13 -0.45
C GLU A 245 -11.10 14.58 -1.65
N ASP A 246 -9.86 15.07 -1.85
CA ASP A 246 -9.00 14.65 -2.95
C ASP A 246 -7.78 13.83 -2.48
N ALA A 247 -7.73 13.41 -1.18
CA ALA A 247 -6.57 12.81 -0.54
C ALA A 247 -5.28 13.58 -0.86
N GLY A 248 -5.30 14.91 -0.70
CA GLY A 248 -4.23 15.79 -1.12
C GLY A 248 -2.88 15.56 -0.43
N TYR A 249 -2.86 14.78 0.65
CA TYR A 249 -1.64 14.24 1.26
C TYR A 249 -1.08 13.03 0.48
N TYR A 250 -1.91 12.40 -0.37
CA TYR A 250 -1.54 11.24 -1.17
C TYR A 250 -0.86 11.69 -2.46
N GLU A 251 0.37 11.24 -2.66
CA GLU A 251 1.21 11.58 -3.83
C GLU A 251 1.23 10.45 -4.87
N GLY A 252 0.61 9.32 -4.56
CA GLY A 252 0.49 8.17 -5.46
C GLY A 252 -0.54 8.37 -6.57
N ASP A 253 -0.91 7.28 -7.22
CA ASP A 253 -1.98 7.25 -8.21
C ASP A 253 -3.07 6.23 -7.84
N GLN A 254 -4.14 6.19 -8.63
CA GLN A 254 -5.29 5.30 -8.40
C GLN A 254 -5.12 3.92 -9.03
N GLN A 255 -3.93 3.60 -9.54
CA GLN A 255 -3.68 2.31 -10.17
C GLN A 255 -3.41 1.25 -9.11
N VAL A 256 -4.36 0.35 -8.92
CA VAL A 256 -4.17 -0.84 -8.05
C VAL A 256 -3.11 -1.75 -8.67
N LEU A 257 -2.22 -2.27 -7.84
CA LEU A 257 -1.18 -3.18 -8.27
C LEU A 257 -1.77 -4.47 -8.83
N GLU A 258 -1.12 -5.02 -9.84
CA GLU A 258 -1.56 -6.22 -10.53
C GLU A 258 -0.45 -7.27 -10.50
N ALA A 259 -0.80 -8.51 -10.12
CA ALA A 259 0.07 -9.67 -10.21
C ALA A 259 -0.44 -10.60 -11.32
N ARG A 260 0.34 -10.82 -12.35
CA ARG A 260 0.04 -11.85 -13.33
C ARG A 260 0.35 -13.21 -12.72
N VAL A 261 -0.71 -13.96 -12.43
CA VAL A 261 -0.65 -15.24 -11.71
C VAL A 261 -0.88 -16.46 -12.61
N ASP A 262 -1.31 -16.24 -13.87
CA ASP A 262 -1.48 -17.26 -14.90
C ASP A 262 -1.41 -16.62 -16.29
N GLU A 263 -1.51 -17.44 -17.36
CA GLU A 263 -1.43 -17.00 -18.76
C GLU A 263 -2.48 -15.92 -19.09
N ASP A 264 -3.72 -16.16 -18.69
CA ASP A 264 -4.85 -15.27 -18.95
C ASP A 264 -5.48 -14.69 -17.67
N TYR A 265 -4.76 -14.74 -16.54
CA TYR A 265 -5.33 -14.32 -15.28
C TYR A 265 -4.35 -13.47 -14.46
N SER A 266 -4.84 -12.32 -14.05
CA SER A 266 -4.16 -11.41 -13.15
C SER A 266 -5.02 -11.14 -11.92
N VAL A 267 -4.37 -10.95 -10.78
CA VAL A 267 -5.01 -10.57 -9.51
C VAL A 267 -4.63 -9.14 -9.19
N ASN A 268 -5.65 -8.29 -9.05
CA ASN A 268 -5.46 -6.96 -8.47
C ASN A 268 -5.29 -7.11 -6.97
N TYR A 269 -4.25 -6.51 -6.41
CA TYR A 269 -3.91 -6.66 -5.01
C TYR A 269 -3.43 -5.36 -4.38
N GLY A 270 -3.51 -5.32 -3.04
CA GLY A 270 -3.02 -4.21 -2.25
C GLY A 270 -4.06 -3.13 -1.97
N VAL A 271 -3.62 -2.11 -1.28
CA VAL A 271 -4.41 -0.97 -0.83
C VAL A 271 -3.62 0.31 -1.07
N LEU A 272 -4.31 1.37 -1.47
CA LEU A 272 -3.72 2.68 -1.72
C LEU A 272 -3.66 3.51 -0.43
N GLY A 273 -2.72 4.46 -0.36
CA GLY A 273 -2.54 5.33 0.80
C GLY A 273 -3.69 6.33 1.03
N ASP A 274 -4.55 6.53 0.04
CA ASP A 274 -5.77 7.34 0.11
C ASP A 274 -7.01 6.57 0.61
N ASN A 275 -6.84 5.34 1.09
CA ASN A 275 -7.97 4.56 1.59
C ASN A 275 -8.75 5.32 2.68
N PRO A 276 -10.11 5.33 2.63
CA PRO A 276 -10.95 6.07 3.59
C PRO A 276 -10.66 5.76 5.07
N ALA A 277 -10.24 4.53 5.40
CA ALA A 277 -9.87 4.18 6.77
C ALA A 277 -8.60 4.92 7.23
N PHE A 278 -7.61 5.05 6.35
CA PHE A 278 -6.40 5.83 6.62
C PHE A 278 -6.72 7.33 6.72
N GLN A 279 -7.56 7.84 5.82
CA GLN A 279 -8.00 9.23 5.85
C GLN A 279 -8.64 9.59 7.18
N LYS A 280 -9.56 8.77 7.70
CA LYS A 280 -10.19 8.98 9.00
C LYS A 280 -9.16 9.01 10.14
N LEU A 281 -8.19 8.09 10.12
CA LEU A 281 -7.14 8.05 11.14
C LEU A 281 -6.27 9.30 11.10
N ILE A 282 -5.82 9.70 9.91
CA ILE A 282 -5.02 10.91 9.66
C ILE A 282 -5.80 12.15 10.12
N GLN A 283 -7.09 12.19 9.82
CA GLN A 283 -7.97 13.29 10.20
C GLN A 283 -8.09 13.42 11.72
N GLY A 284 -8.41 12.35 12.42
CA GLY A 284 -8.51 12.38 13.86
C GLY A 284 -7.20 12.79 14.52
N LEU A 285 -6.06 12.28 14.03
CA LEU A 285 -4.74 12.65 14.50
C LEU A 285 -4.42 14.12 14.20
N GLY A 286 -4.78 14.61 13.00
CA GLY A 286 -4.57 16.00 12.60
C GLY A 286 -5.32 16.99 13.49
N ILE A 287 -6.59 16.73 13.80
CA ILE A 287 -7.39 17.53 14.72
C ILE A 287 -6.70 17.53 16.10
N ALA A 288 -6.39 16.36 16.65
CA ALA A 288 -5.78 16.25 17.98
C ALA A 288 -4.38 16.85 18.07
N ALA A 289 -3.63 16.91 16.95
CA ALA A 289 -2.32 17.57 16.88
C ALA A 289 -2.41 19.10 16.90
N GLY A 290 -3.57 19.65 16.53
CA GLY A 290 -3.78 21.10 16.41
C GLY A 290 -4.41 21.76 17.61
N THR A 291 -5.15 21.06 18.45
CA THR A 291 -5.98 21.67 19.49
C THR A 291 -5.86 20.99 20.85
N GLU A 292 -6.22 21.73 21.90
CA GLU A 292 -6.49 21.21 23.25
C GLU A 292 -7.96 21.39 23.62
N ASP A 293 -8.76 21.97 22.70
CA ASP A 293 -10.19 22.14 22.89
C ASP A 293 -10.88 20.78 23.02
N ARG A 294 -11.74 20.67 24.04
CA ARG A 294 -12.38 19.40 24.42
C ARG A 294 -13.36 18.89 23.38
N ASP A 295 -14.11 19.80 22.76
CA ASP A 295 -15.12 19.41 21.78
C ASP A 295 -14.43 18.96 20.48
N ALA A 296 -13.37 19.62 20.06
CA ALA A 296 -12.55 19.18 18.95
C ALA A 296 -11.81 17.87 19.23
N LEU A 297 -11.33 17.63 20.47
CA LEU A 297 -10.78 16.34 20.86
C LEU A 297 -11.82 15.21 20.87
N ASN A 298 -13.08 15.50 21.21
CA ASN A 298 -14.19 14.55 21.08
C ASN A 298 -14.49 14.22 19.60
N ALA A 299 -14.45 15.22 18.71
CA ALA A 299 -14.55 14.99 17.28
C ALA A 299 -13.38 14.11 16.76
N ALA A 300 -12.15 14.43 17.14
CA ALA A 300 -10.96 13.62 16.84
C ALA A 300 -11.12 12.15 17.29
N LEU A 301 -11.66 11.96 18.49
CA LEU A 301 -11.97 10.65 19.05
C LEU A 301 -13.00 9.90 18.20
N GLY A 302 -14.01 10.59 17.65
CA GLY A 302 -14.98 10.05 16.71
C GLY A 302 -14.29 9.46 15.49
N PHE A 303 -13.46 10.25 14.81
CA PHE A 303 -12.71 9.82 13.62
C PHE A 303 -11.80 8.64 13.88
N ILE A 304 -11.05 8.66 14.99
CA ILE A 304 -10.15 7.57 15.34
C ILE A 304 -10.95 6.28 15.65
N LYS A 305 -12.11 6.38 16.29
CA LYS A 305 -12.99 5.21 16.48
C LYS A 305 -13.47 4.63 15.16
N ASP A 306 -13.90 5.48 14.23
CA ASP A 306 -14.37 5.05 12.92
C ASP A 306 -13.23 4.41 12.11
N ALA A 307 -12.05 5.02 12.13
CA ALA A 307 -10.86 4.44 11.52
C ALA A 307 -10.53 3.04 12.08
N ILE A 308 -10.53 2.88 13.41
CA ILE A 308 -10.27 1.59 14.07
C ILE A 308 -11.33 0.53 13.69
N ASN A 309 -12.56 0.94 13.45
CA ASN A 309 -13.63 0.04 13.00
C ASN A 309 -13.46 -0.36 11.52
N ASP A 310 -12.91 0.51 10.68
CA ASP A 310 -12.76 0.29 9.25
C ASP A 310 -11.42 -0.39 8.88
N LEU A 311 -10.34 -0.15 9.62
CA LEU A 311 -9.01 -0.73 9.36
C LEU A 311 -9.01 -2.27 9.33
N PRO A 312 -9.77 -3.01 10.17
CA PRO A 312 -9.89 -4.46 10.03
C PRO A 312 -10.47 -4.92 8.70
N ASN A 313 -11.32 -4.12 8.05
CA ASN A 313 -11.83 -4.43 6.71
C ASN A 313 -10.72 -4.32 5.66
N VAL A 314 -9.83 -3.33 5.81
CA VAL A 314 -8.63 -3.18 4.97
C VAL A 314 -7.69 -4.38 5.16
N GLN A 315 -7.43 -4.76 6.40
CA GLN A 315 -6.63 -5.94 6.73
C GLN A 315 -7.26 -7.22 6.17
N GLY A 316 -8.58 -7.38 6.30
CA GLY A 316 -9.33 -8.50 5.73
C GLY A 316 -9.22 -8.58 4.21
N LYS A 317 -9.25 -7.44 3.51
CA LYS A 317 -9.02 -7.39 2.06
C LYS A 317 -7.61 -7.87 1.70
N ILE A 318 -6.57 -7.38 2.40
CA ILE A 318 -5.18 -7.82 2.18
C ILE A 318 -5.05 -9.33 2.43
N GLY A 319 -5.66 -9.85 3.50
CA GLY A 319 -5.67 -11.29 3.79
C GLY A 319 -6.35 -12.12 2.70
N LEU A 320 -7.44 -11.63 2.12
CA LEU A 320 -8.10 -12.28 0.97
C LEU A 320 -7.21 -12.27 -0.28
N ASP A 321 -6.50 -11.16 -0.53
CA ASP A 321 -5.57 -11.06 -1.65
C ASP A 321 -4.40 -12.06 -1.48
N ILE A 322 -3.86 -12.18 -0.26
CA ILE A 322 -2.83 -13.19 0.08
C ILE A 322 -3.35 -14.60 -0.19
N ALA A 323 -4.54 -14.94 0.34
CA ALA A 323 -5.12 -16.27 0.16
C ALA A 323 -5.40 -16.61 -1.32
N ASN A 324 -5.76 -15.60 -2.12
CA ASN A 324 -5.92 -15.77 -3.56
C ASN A 324 -4.59 -16.09 -4.25
N ILE A 325 -3.53 -15.34 -3.92
CA ILE A 325 -2.18 -15.57 -4.48
C ILE A 325 -1.65 -16.95 -4.06
N GLU A 326 -1.79 -17.34 -2.79
CA GLU A 326 -1.37 -18.66 -2.27
C GLU A 326 -2.04 -19.82 -2.99
N ARG A 327 -3.29 -19.64 -3.39
CA ARG A 327 -4.01 -20.67 -4.18
C ARG A 327 -3.37 -20.88 -5.56
N PHE A 328 -2.91 -19.81 -6.21
CA PHE A 328 -2.19 -19.90 -7.46
C PHE A 328 -0.77 -20.47 -7.28
N GLU A 329 -0.07 -20.06 -6.21
CA GLU A 329 1.23 -20.66 -5.85
C GLU A 329 1.13 -22.18 -5.73
N ALA A 330 0.21 -22.67 -4.90
CA ALA A 330 0.01 -24.11 -4.70
C ALA A 330 -0.27 -24.83 -6.03
N ARG A 331 -1.14 -24.27 -6.89
CA ARG A 331 -1.44 -24.86 -8.20
C ARG A 331 -0.21 -24.96 -9.11
N HIS A 332 0.63 -23.93 -9.14
CA HIS A 332 1.85 -23.94 -9.94
C HIS A 332 2.92 -24.87 -9.37
N GLU A 333 3.03 -24.97 -8.04
CA GLU A 333 3.93 -25.95 -7.40
C GLU A 333 3.51 -27.38 -7.72
N ASP A 334 2.22 -27.72 -7.60
CA ASP A 334 1.68 -29.02 -7.96
C ASP A 334 1.94 -29.34 -9.45
N PHE A 335 1.70 -28.35 -10.32
CA PHE A 335 1.97 -28.52 -11.75
C PHE A 335 3.47 -28.73 -12.03
N LYS A 336 4.37 -28.01 -11.36
CA LYS A 336 5.82 -28.20 -11.50
C LYS A 336 6.27 -29.60 -11.10
N VAL A 337 5.74 -30.13 -10.01
CA VAL A 337 6.03 -31.51 -9.58
C VAL A 337 5.57 -32.50 -10.65
N PHE A 338 4.34 -32.34 -11.15
CA PHE A 338 3.81 -33.17 -12.24
C PHE A 338 4.66 -33.06 -13.51
N ALA A 339 4.98 -31.84 -13.95
CA ALA A 339 5.73 -31.59 -15.16
C ALA A 339 7.17 -32.15 -15.06
N ALA A 340 7.84 -31.95 -13.92
CA ALA A 340 9.16 -32.49 -13.66
C ALA A 340 9.19 -34.03 -13.76
N GLN A 341 8.18 -34.69 -13.18
CA GLN A 341 8.05 -36.15 -13.30
C GLN A 341 7.79 -36.58 -14.75
N ALA A 342 6.86 -35.91 -15.45
CA ALA A 342 6.56 -36.22 -16.83
C ALA A 342 7.73 -35.98 -17.79
N ILE A 343 8.52 -34.93 -17.57
CA ILE A 343 9.76 -34.65 -18.30
C ILE A 343 10.77 -35.76 -18.01
N SER A 344 10.98 -36.13 -16.75
CA SER A 344 11.87 -37.20 -16.35
C SER A 344 11.49 -38.56 -17.03
N ASP A 345 10.21 -38.90 -17.05
CA ASP A 345 9.72 -40.11 -17.68
C ASP A 345 9.97 -40.14 -19.21
N ILE A 346 9.97 -38.99 -19.86
CA ILE A 346 10.28 -38.86 -21.29
C ILE A 346 11.79 -38.95 -21.53
N GLU A 347 12.60 -38.24 -20.74
CA GLU A 347 14.03 -38.08 -20.99
C GLU A 347 14.91 -39.18 -20.41
N THR A 348 14.57 -39.73 -19.24
CA THR A 348 15.44 -40.64 -18.50
C THR A 348 15.18 -42.09 -18.79
N VAL A 349 16.18 -42.92 -18.62
CA VAL A 349 16.09 -44.38 -18.68
C VAL A 349 16.12 -44.99 -17.29
N ASP A 350 15.53 -46.15 -17.13
CA ASP A 350 15.80 -47.02 -15.97
C ASP A 350 17.19 -47.60 -16.12
N VAL A 351 18.16 -47.03 -15.44
CA VAL A 351 19.58 -47.41 -15.52
C VAL A 351 19.82 -48.88 -15.15
N PRO A 352 19.24 -49.42 -14.06
CA PRO A 352 19.28 -50.88 -13.78
C PRO A 352 18.80 -51.76 -14.94
N MET A 353 17.66 -51.42 -15.53
CA MET A 353 17.07 -52.15 -16.66
C MET A 353 17.98 -52.03 -17.89
N THR A 354 18.45 -50.83 -18.21
CA THR A 354 19.37 -50.58 -19.35
C THR A 354 20.70 -51.33 -19.20
N LEU A 355 21.27 -51.43 -18.00
CA LEU A 355 22.45 -52.21 -17.72
C LEU A 355 22.20 -53.70 -17.87
N ALA A 356 21.05 -54.23 -17.46
CA ALA A 356 20.67 -55.62 -17.65
C ALA A 356 20.55 -55.97 -19.15
N GLU A 357 19.90 -55.11 -19.91
CA GLU A 357 19.80 -55.26 -21.39
C GLU A 357 21.18 -55.20 -22.05
N LEU A 358 22.04 -54.25 -21.65
CA LEU A 358 23.39 -54.15 -22.17
C LEU A 358 24.18 -55.42 -21.92
N SER A 359 24.15 -56.00 -20.70
CA SER A 359 24.79 -57.28 -20.36
C SER A 359 24.27 -58.42 -21.18
N GLN A 360 22.95 -58.49 -21.43
CA GLN A 360 22.34 -59.50 -22.27
C GLN A 360 22.82 -59.39 -23.72
N TYR A 361 22.86 -58.15 -24.28
CA TYR A 361 23.41 -57.98 -25.64
C TYR A 361 24.88 -58.29 -25.75
N GLU A 362 25.69 -57.93 -24.76
CA GLU A 362 27.12 -58.28 -24.74
C GLU A 362 27.33 -59.80 -24.70
N THR A 363 26.52 -60.55 -23.92
CA THR A 363 26.53 -61.98 -23.86
C THR A 363 26.11 -62.61 -25.20
N ALA A 364 25.05 -62.06 -25.81
CA ALA A 364 24.60 -62.54 -27.13
C ALA A 364 25.63 -62.28 -28.23
N LEU A 365 26.32 -61.15 -28.22
CA LEU A 365 27.40 -60.83 -29.13
C LEU A 365 28.56 -61.80 -28.97
N GLN A 366 29.01 -62.10 -27.72
CA GLN A 366 30.05 -63.05 -27.43
C GLN A 366 29.71 -64.46 -27.94
N ALA A 367 28.44 -64.92 -27.71
CA ALA A 367 27.96 -66.18 -28.20
C ALA A 367 27.94 -66.22 -29.75
N SER A 368 27.57 -65.11 -30.41
CA SER A 368 27.56 -64.98 -31.87
C SER A 368 28.97 -65.04 -32.45
N PHE A 369 29.95 -64.34 -31.81
CA PHE A 369 31.37 -64.41 -32.22
C PHE A 369 31.91 -65.82 -32.08
N ILE A 370 31.63 -66.52 -30.98
CA ILE A 370 32.05 -67.93 -30.77
C ILE A 370 31.44 -68.83 -31.84
N SER A 371 30.14 -68.63 -32.18
CA SER A 371 29.46 -69.40 -33.19
C SER A 371 30.04 -69.19 -34.60
N ILE A 372 30.36 -67.93 -34.94
CA ILE A 372 31.00 -67.57 -36.21
C ILE A 372 32.40 -68.17 -36.29
N SER A 373 33.19 -68.09 -35.22
CA SER A 373 34.52 -68.67 -35.14
C SER A 373 34.49 -70.18 -35.39
N ARG A 374 33.56 -70.90 -34.72
CA ARG A 374 33.37 -72.35 -34.94
C ARG A 374 32.91 -72.69 -36.36
N ALA A 375 31.98 -71.90 -36.93
CA ALA A 375 31.55 -72.10 -38.32
C ALA A 375 32.68 -71.85 -39.32
N SER A 376 33.57 -70.88 -39.06
CA SER A 376 34.72 -70.55 -39.87
C SER A 376 35.78 -71.67 -39.83
N GLU A 377 36.04 -72.24 -38.63
CA GLU A 377 36.92 -73.38 -38.47
C GLU A 377 36.39 -74.64 -39.23
N LEU A 378 35.10 -74.94 -39.17
CA LEU A 378 34.48 -76.03 -39.90
C LEU A 378 34.53 -75.83 -41.41
N SER A 379 34.39 -74.58 -41.88
CA SER A 379 34.47 -74.23 -43.30
C SER A 379 35.89 -74.44 -43.86
N LEU A 380 36.94 -73.97 -43.04
CA LEU A 380 38.33 -74.14 -43.43
C LEU A 380 38.78 -75.57 -43.41
N ALA A 381 38.27 -76.39 -42.46
CA ALA A 381 38.57 -77.81 -42.37
C ALA A 381 37.97 -78.60 -43.57
N ASN A 382 36.80 -78.18 -44.14
CA ASN A 382 36.22 -78.75 -45.30
C ASN A 382 36.84 -78.36 -46.66
N TYR A 383 37.55 -77.19 -46.69
CA TYR A 383 38.26 -76.71 -47.88
C TYR A 383 39.70 -77.27 -48.03
N LEU A 384 40.30 -77.75 -46.96
CA LEU A 384 41.64 -78.33 -46.93
C LEU A 384 41.63 -79.87 -47.03
N ARG A 385 40.52 -80.47 -47.26
CA ARG A 385 40.34 -81.86 -47.56
C ARG A 385 40.02 -82.10 -49.06
#